data_c9b180181e915eae7037c9b6de4a72de
#
_entry.id   c9b180181e915eae7037c9b6de4a72de
#
_cell.length_a   1.000
_cell.length_b   1.000
_cell.length_c   1.000
_cell.angle_alpha   90.00
_cell.angle_beta   90.00
_cell.angle_gamma   90.00
#
_symmetry.space_group_name_H-M   'P 1'
#
loop_
_entity.id
_entity.type
_entity.pdbx_description
1 polymer ?
#
loop_
_entity_poly.entity_id
_entity_poly.type
_entity_poly.pdbx_seq_one_letter_code
_entity_poly.pdbx_strand_id
1 'polypeptide(L)'
;EDLMSRVSYSMMNEDGAENLKAVVQDALNTLIEQIAKDCEINSKEILELTLVCNPVMHHLFLGINPTELGQAPFALATSESLYLNSREVGLNYLDSAKVYILPCIAGHVGADAAAVILSETPNESKENVLIIDVGTNAELILGNDGAIWLRIIF
;
A
#
# COMPACT_ATOMS: atom_id res chain seq x y z
N GLU A 1 -1.87 -15.36 5.74
CA GLU A 1 -0.47 -15.07 6.08
C GLU A 1 -0.38 -13.65 6.60
N ASP A 2 0.29 -13.47 7.72
CA ASP A 2 0.49 -12.15 8.30
C ASP A 2 1.70 -11.41 7.66
N LEU A 3 1.84 -10.13 7.94
CA LEU A 3 2.90 -9.30 7.40
C LEU A 3 4.29 -9.76 7.85
N MET A 4 4.40 -10.23 9.09
CA MET A 4 5.67 -10.67 9.66
C MET A 4 6.18 -11.95 9.00
N SER A 5 5.28 -12.83 8.54
CA SER A 5 5.66 -14.01 7.75
C SER A 5 6.34 -13.61 6.44
N ARG A 6 5.87 -12.56 5.77
CA ARG A 6 6.49 -12.04 4.53
C ARG A 6 7.85 -11.41 4.78
N VAL A 7 7.97 -10.62 5.85
CA VAL A 7 9.28 -10.07 6.27
C VAL A 7 10.25 -11.20 6.60
N SER A 8 9.82 -12.18 7.39
CA SER A 8 10.65 -13.35 7.75
C SER A 8 11.07 -14.15 6.52
N TYR A 9 10.17 -14.35 5.57
CA TYR A 9 10.49 -15.03 4.31
C TYR A 9 11.57 -14.26 3.52
N SER A 10 11.44 -12.93 3.42
CA SER A 10 12.45 -12.08 2.76
C SER A 10 13.80 -12.11 3.46
N MET A 11 13.84 -12.27 4.79
CA MET A 11 15.07 -12.37 5.57
C MET A 11 15.76 -13.73 5.42
N MET A 12 14.99 -14.81 5.33
CA MET A 12 15.49 -16.19 5.35
C MET A 12 15.87 -16.73 3.96
N ASN A 13 15.43 -16.07 2.89
CA ASN A 13 15.67 -16.50 1.52
C ASN A 13 16.38 -15.40 0.74
N GLU A 14 17.47 -15.73 0.05
CA GLU A 14 18.29 -14.79 -0.72
C GLU A 14 17.46 -13.99 -1.74
N ASP A 15 16.55 -14.68 -2.47
CA ASP A 15 15.64 -14.06 -3.44
C ASP A 15 14.23 -13.82 -2.87
N GLY A 16 14.08 -13.82 -1.54
CA GLY A 16 12.76 -13.82 -0.89
C GLY A 16 11.88 -12.60 -1.23
N ALA A 17 12.47 -11.41 -1.23
CA ALA A 17 11.76 -10.18 -1.57
C ALA A 17 11.34 -10.18 -3.05
N GLU A 18 12.22 -10.61 -3.97
CA GLU A 18 11.91 -10.67 -5.41
C GLU A 18 10.82 -11.71 -5.72
N ASN A 19 10.87 -12.88 -5.08
CA ASN A 19 9.82 -13.89 -5.20
C ASN A 19 8.46 -13.36 -4.74
N LEU A 20 8.40 -12.68 -3.60
CA LEU A 20 7.16 -12.10 -3.08
C LEU A 20 6.65 -10.97 -3.98
N LYS A 21 7.53 -10.13 -4.52
CA LYS A 21 7.18 -9.11 -5.51
C LYS A 21 6.52 -9.74 -6.73
N ALA A 22 7.14 -10.78 -7.31
CA ALA A 22 6.59 -11.46 -8.48
C ALA A 22 5.18 -12.00 -8.21
N VAL A 23 4.98 -12.65 -7.06
CA VAL A 23 3.65 -13.16 -6.65
C VAL A 23 2.60 -12.05 -6.57
N VAL A 24 2.96 -10.89 -6.01
CA VAL A 24 2.05 -9.73 -5.91
C VAL A 24 1.72 -9.18 -7.29
N GLN A 25 2.73 -9.00 -8.14
CA GLN A 25 2.55 -8.50 -9.50
C GLN A 25 1.68 -9.44 -10.35
N ASP A 26 1.90 -10.74 -10.29
CA ASP A 26 1.11 -11.74 -11.00
C ASP A 26 -0.35 -11.76 -10.53
N ALA A 27 -0.57 -11.66 -9.21
CA ALA A 27 -1.92 -11.57 -8.66
C ALA A 27 -2.64 -10.31 -9.14
N LEU A 28 -1.99 -9.15 -9.12
CA LEU A 28 -2.56 -7.89 -9.60
C LEU A 28 -2.86 -7.94 -11.10
N ASN A 29 -1.94 -8.44 -11.91
CA ASN A 29 -2.17 -8.62 -13.35
C ASN A 29 -3.40 -9.51 -13.62
N THR A 30 -3.52 -10.62 -12.89
CA THR A 30 -4.67 -11.52 -13.00
C THR A 30 -5.97 -10.81 -12.62
N LEU A 31 -5.99 -10.06 -11.51
CA LEU A 31 -7.18 -9.32 -11.05
C LEU A 31 -7.58 -8.22 -12.02
N ILE A 32 -6.63 -7.48 -12.58
CA ILE A 32 -6.87 -6.42 -13.57
C ILE A 32 -7.58 -7.01 -14.81
N GLU A 33 -7.07 -8.11 -15.34
CA GLU A 33 -7.70 -8.79 -16.49
C GLU A 33 -9.09 -9.34 -16.16
N GLN A 34 -9.29 -9.91 -14.96
CA GLN A 34 -10.60 -10.39 -14.52
C GLN A 34 -11.61 -9.23 -14.40
N ILE A 35 -11.26 -8.13 -13.75
CA ILE A 35 -12.13 -6.97 -13.59
C ILE A 35 -12.46 -6.36 -14.95
N ALA A 36 -11.48 -6.21 -15.84
CA ALA A 36 -11.71 -5.70 -17.19
C ALA A 36 -12.71 -6.56 -17.94
N LYS A 37 -12.56 -7.90 -17.86
CA LYS A 37 -13.50 -8.85 -18.46
C LYS A 37 -14.90 -8.74 -17.86
N ASP A 38 -15.02 -8.66 -16.55
CA ASP A 38 -16.31 -8.56 -15.86
C ASP A 38 -17.04 -7.25 -16.17
N CYS A 39 -16.28 -6.18 -16.45
CA CYS A 39 -16.78 -4.89 -16.89
C CYS A 39 -16.99 -4.77 -18.42
N GLU A 40 -16.69 -5.82 -19.18
CA GLU A 40 -16.77 -5.82 -20.66
C GLU A 40 -15.92 -4.73 -21.34
N ILE A 41 -14.75 -4.40 -20.73
CA ILE A 41 -13.76 -3.47 -21.29
C ILE A 41 -12.45 -4.17 -21.61
N ASN A 42 -11.61 -3.54 -22.44
CA ASN A 42 -10.25 -4.01 -22.65
C ASN A 42 -9.36 -3.47 -21.50
N SER A 43 -8.53 -4.33 -20.91
CA SER A 43 -7.59 -3.90 -19.86
C SER A 43 -6.68 -2.74 -20.29
N LYS A 44 -6.40 -2.62 -21.60
CA LYS A 44 -5.65 -1.49 -22.17
C LYS A 44 -6.38 -0.13 -22.15
N GLU A 45 -7.66 -0.12 -21.81
CA GLU A 45 -8.43 1.11 -21.60
C GLU A 45 -8.28 1.66 -20.17
N ILE A 46 -7.65 0.90 -19.28
CA ILE A 46 -7.32 1.35 -17.92
C ILE A 46 -6.09 2.27 -17.99
N LEU A 47 -6.30 3.55 -17.75
CA LEU A 47 -5.27 4.58 -17.91
C LEU A 47 -4.49 4.87 -16.63
N GLU A 48 -5.11 4.61 -15.47
CA GLU A 48 -4.54 4.91 -14.17
C GLU A 48 -4.96 3.86 -13.13
N LEU A 49 -4.03 3.57 -12.23
CA LEU A 49 -4.24 2.74 -11.05
C LEU A 49 -3.71 3.49 -9.83
N THR A 50 -4.52 3.56 -8.79
CA THR A 50 -4.08 4.07 -7.49
C THR A 50 -3.87 2.90 -6.54
N LEU A 51 -2.67 2.81 -5.95
CA LEU A 51 -2.29 1.76 -5.03
C LEU A 51 -2.18 2.31 -3.61
N VAL A 52 -2.87 1.67 -2.69
CA VAL A 52 -2.74 1.89 -1.24
C VAL A 52 -2.52 0.55 -0.55
N CYS A 53 -1.63 0.51 0.41
CA CYS A 53 -1.31 -0.71 1.13
C CYS A 53 -0.49 -0.41 2.40
N ASN A 54 -0.33 -1.42 3.25
CA ASN A 54 0.56 -1.33 4.40
C ASN A 54 2.03 -1.22 3.98
N PRO A 55 2.95 -0.80 4.87
CA PRO A 55 4.35 -0.55 4.53
C PRO A 55 5.09 -1.76 3.94
N VAL A 56 4.83 -2.97 4.44
CA VAL A 56 5.50 -4.18 3.93
C VAL A 56 5.09 -4.45 2.49
N MET A 57 3.80 -4.39 2.18
CA MET A 57 3.30 -4.59 0.82
C MET A 57 3.72 -3.48 -0.13
N HIS A 58 3.79 -2.23 0.37
CA HIS A 58 4.32 -1.09 -0.38
C HIS A 58 5.76 -1.35 -0.85
N HIS A 59 6.64 -1.79 0.06
CA HIS A 59 8.02 -2.10 -0.26
C HIS A 59 8.14 -3.29 -1.21
N LEU A 60 7.43 -4.38 -0.94
CA LEU A 60 7.45 -5.57 -1.80
C LEU A 60 6.99 -5.26 -3.22
N PHE A 61 5.91 -4.50 -3.39
CA PHE A 61 5.41 -4.11 -4.71
C PHE A 61 6.44 -3.30 -5.50
N LEU A 62 7.14 -2.40 -4.84
CA LEU A 62 8.22 -1.59 -5.43
C LEU A 62 9.53 -2.37 -5.66
N GLY A 63 9.64 -3.60 -5.18
CA GLY A 63 10.88 -4.38 -5.23
C GLY A 63 11.92 -3.94 -4.20
N ILE A 64 11.47 -3.31 -3.12
CA ILE A 64 12.31 -2.91 -1.99
C ILE A 64 12.26 -4.01 -0.93
N ASN A 65 13.41 -4.41 -0.42
CA ASN A 65 13.48 -5.41 0.64
C ASN A 65 12.85 -4.87 1.93
N PRO A 66 11.81 -5.52 2.49
CA PRO A 66 11.08 -5.02 3.65
C PRO A 66 11.72 -5.37 5.00
N THR A 67 12.93 -5.94 5.03
CA THR A 67 13.59 -6.43 6.26
C THR A 67 13.68 -5.38 7.35
N GLU A 68 14.00 -4.13 6.99
CA GLU A 68 14.11 -3.02 7.95
C GLU A 68 12.76 -2.65 8.59
N LEU A 69 11.64 -3.04 7.99
CA LEU A 69 10.31 -2.86 8.58
C LEU A 69 9.98 -3.91 9.65
N GLY A 70 10.77 -4.99 9.74
CA GLY A 70 10.59 -6.06 10.72
C GLY A 70 11.34 -5.85 12.03
N GLN A 71 12.16 -4.81 12.15
CA GLN A 71 13.00 -4.57 13.32
C GLN A 71 13.13 -3.07 13.60
N ALA A 72 13.33 -2.73 14.89
CA ALA A 72 13.53 -1.33 15.26
C ALA A 72 14.77 -0.74 14.54
N PRO A 73 14.69 0.49 13.99
CA PRO A 73 13.65 1.51 14.17
C PRO A 73 12.46 1.43 13.20
N PHE A 74 12.23 0.31 12.50
CA PHE A 74 11.14 0.12 11.52
C PHE A 74 11.18 1.16 10.40
N ALA A 75 12.35 1.30 9.78
CA ALA A 75 12.63 2.36 8.83
C ALA A 75 11.96 2.13 7.48
N LEU A 76 11.25 3.14 6.99
CA LEU A 76 10.80 3.20 5.60
C LEU A 76 11.98 3.51 4.68
N ALA A 77 12.09 2.81 3.56
CA ALA A 77 13.05 3.17 2.51
C ALA A 77 12.60 4.39 1.71
N THR A 78 11.29 4.64 1.66
CA THR A 78 10.69 5.83 1.06
C THR A 78 9.39 6.21 1.77
N SER A 79 9.18 7.50 1.96
CA SER A 79 7.93 8.12 2.45
C SER A 79 7.32 9.06 1.41
N GLU A 80 7.80 9.01 0.17
CA GLU A 80 7.30 9.85 -0.91
C GLU A 80 6.16 9.17 -1.66
N SER A 81 5.24 9.97 -2.22
CA SER A 81 4.32 9.47 -3.23
C SER A 81 5.05 9.20 -4.53
N LEU A 82 4.69 8.14 -5.22
CA LEU A 82 5.33 7.76 -6.48
C LEU A 82 4.31 7.78 -7.61
N TYR A 83 4.76 8.23 -8.79
CA TYR A 83 3.95 8.28 -10.00
C TYR A 83 4.74 7.63 -11.13
N LEU A 84 4.51 6.34 -11.35
CA LEU A 84 5.29 5.47 -12.23
C LEU A 84 4.44 5.02 -13.43
N ASN A 85 5.09 4.47 -14.46
CA ASN A 85 4.35 3.74 -15.49
C ASN A 85 4.09 2.30 -15.03
N SER A 86 3.00 1.70 -15.48
CA SER A 86 2.62 0.32 -15.14
C SER A 86 3.75 -0.67 -15.42
N ARG A 87 4.45 -0.51 -16.53
CA ARG A 87 5.60 -1.34 -16.92
C ARG A 87 6.75 -1.29 -15.90
N GLU A 88 7.01 -0.14 -15.27
CA GLU A 88 8.10 0.02 -14.28
C GLU A 88 7.83 -0.79 -13.01
N VAL A 89 6.55 -1.08 -12.74
CA VAL A 89 6.10 -1.85 -11.57
C VAL A 89 5.59 -3.25 -11.94
N GLY A 90 5.89 -3.73 -13.16
CA GLY A 90 5.57 -5.09 -13.58
C GLY A 90 4.08 -5.36 -13.85
N LEU A 91 3.29 -4.30 -14.14
CA LEU A 91 1.89 -4.44 -14.52
C LEU A 91 1.74 -4.40 -16.04
N ASN A 92 1.00 -5.35 -16.62
CA ASN A 92 1.05 -5.68 -18.05
C ASN A 92 -0.21 -5.27 -18.84
N TYR A 93 -1.07 -4.38 -18.30
CA TYR A 93 -2.33 -4.00 -18.95
C TYR A 93 -2.15 -2.90 -20.02
N LEU A 94 -1.44 -1.83 -19.72
CA LEU A 94 -1.08 -0.77 -20.68
C LEU A 94 0.26 -0.15 -20.25
N ASP A 95 1.31 -0.30 -21.03
CA ASP A 95 2.68 0.12 -20.71
C ASP A 95 2.81 1.58 -20.26
N SER A 96 1.99 2.46 -20.84
CA SER A 96 1.97 3.89 -20.55
C SER A 96 0.99 4.31 -19.45
N ALA A 97 0.17 3.38 -18.97
CA ALA A 97 -0.76 3.68 -17.88
C ALA A 97 0.00 4.09 -16.62
N LYS A 98 -0.61 4.98 -15.86
CA LYS A 98 0.02 5.52 -14.66
C LYS A 98 -0.36 4.71 -13.43
N VAL A 99 0.61 4.53 -12.56
CA VAL A 99 0.42 3.93 -11.23
C VAL A 99 0.81 4.97 -10.19
N TYR A 100 -0.19 5.48 -9.50
CA TYR A 100 0.01 6.37 -8.38
C TYR A 100 0.05 5.55 -7.09
N ILE A 101 1.14 5.66 -6.35
CA ILE A 101 1.36 4.95 -5.10
C ILE A 101 1.40 5.98 -3.98
N LEU A 102 0.43 5.91 -3.06
CA LEU A 102 0.37 6.81 -1.93
C LEU A 102 1.54 6.58 -0.97
N PRO A 103 2.03 7.64 -0.30
CA PRO A 103 3.11 7.52 0.67
C PRO A 103 2.67 6.76 1.92
N CYS A 104 3.57 5.99 2.51
CA CYS A 104 3.41 5.51 3.88
C CYS A 104 3.75 6.64 4.87
N ILE A 105 3.02 6.72 5.98
CA ILE A 105 3.23 7.75 7.02
C ILE A 105 4.41 7.39 7.92
N ALA A 106 4.50 6.11 8.30
CA ALA A 106 5.57 5.59 9.16
C ALA A 106 5.76 4.08 8.92
N GLY A 107 6.77 3.46 9.51
CA GLY A 107 7.07 2.04 9.33
C GLY A 107 5.94 1.07 9.69
N HIS A 108 4.98 1.50 10.51
CA HIS A 108 3.78 0.75 10.86
C HIS A 108 2.49 1.42 10.41
N VAL A 109 2.56 2.59 9.77
CA VAL A 109 1.39 3.34 9.28
C VAL A 109 1.49 3.45 7.78
N GLY A 110 0.68 2.67 7.09
CA GLY A 110 0.73 2.52 5.65
C GLY A 110 0.02 3.62 4.86
N ALA A 111 0.05 3.45 3.56
CA ALA A 111 -0.68 4.27 2.62
C ALA A 111 -2.20 4.06 2.69
N ASP A 112 -2.66 2.91 3.19
CA ASP A 112 -4.04 2.59 3.53
C ASP A 112 -4.60 3.58 4.57
N ALA A 113 -3.93 3.73 5.72
CA ALA A 113 -4.30 4.72 6.73
C ALA A 113 -4.22 6.17 6.18
N ALA A 114 -3.21 6.48 5.36
CA ALA A 114 -3.10 7.78 4.70
C ALA A 114 -4.29 8.06 3.77
N ALA A 115 -4.74 7.05 3.01
CA ALA A 115 -5.89 7.16 2.12
C ALA A 115 -7.20 7.39 2.89
N VAL A 116 -7.39 6.69 4.01
CA VAL A 116 -8.55 6.89 4.89
C VAL A 116 -8.58 8.32 5.44
N ILE A 117 -7.44 8.84 5.91
CA ILE A 117 -7.34 10.23 6.38
C ILE A 117 -7.69 11.21 5.25
N LEU A 118 -7.19 10.95 4.04
CA LEU A 118 -7.42 11.81 2.89
C LEU A 118 -8.88 11.80 2.44
N SER A 119 -9.55 10.65 2.47
CA SER A 119 -10.95 10.53 2.03
C SER A 119 -11.93 11.12 3.04
N GLU A 120 -11.69 10.91 4.33
CA GLU A 120 -12.61 11.30 5.41
C GLU A 120 -12.31 12.68 5.98
N THR A 121 -11.12 13.24 5.72
CA THR A 121 -10.68 14.57 6.19
C THR A 121 -11.12 14.89 7.63
N PRO A 122 -10.84 14.02 8.62
CA PRO A 122 -11.40 14.18 9.97
C PRO A 122 -10.91 15.46 10.68
N ASN A 123 -9.80 16.03 10.24
CA ASN A 123 -9.27 17.31 10.72
C ASN A 123 -10.09 18.54 10.29
N GLU A 124 -10.93 18.42 9.26
CA GLU A 124 -11.78 19.53 8.80
C GLU A 124 -13.06 19.65 9.63
N SER A 125 -13.39 18.62 10.41
CA SER A 125 -14.55 18.64 11.31
C SER A 125 -14.29 19.54 12.53
N LYS A 126 -15.30 20.26 12.95
CA LYS A 126 -15.30 20.97 14.24
C LYS A 126 -15.64 20.06 15.42
N GLU A 127 -16.17 18.88 15.14
CA GLU A 127 -16.50 17.87 16.13
C GLU A 127 -15.39 16.82 16.17
N ASN A 128 -15.28 16.08 17.28
CA ASN A 128 -14.36 14.94 17.36
C ASN A 128 -14.86 13.81 16.46
N VAL A 129 -14.07 13.47 15.45
CA VAL A 129 -14.33 12.34 14.54
C VAL A 129 -13.33 11.24 14.84
N LEU A 130 -13.80 10.07 15.25
CA LEU A 130 -12.98 8.89 15.45
C LEU A 130 -13.24 7.90 14.32
N ILE A 131 -12.18 7.58 13.58
CA ILE A 131 -12.19 6.54 12.55
C ILE A 131 -11.42 5.34 13.11
N ILE A 132 -11.94 4.15 12.90
CA ILE A 132 -11.31 2.90 13.32
C ILE A 132 -11.19 2.01 12.08
N ASP A 133 -9.96 1.74 11.66
CA ASP A 133 -9.66 0.77 10.62
C ASP A 133 -9.24 -0.53 11.29
N VAL A 134 -9.95 -1.62 11.01
CA VAL A 134 -9.74 -2.91 11.65
C VAL A 134 -9.29 -3.94 10.62
N GLY A 135 -8.00 -4.25 10.67
CA GLY A 135 -7.39 -5.27 9.82
C GLY A 135 -6.61 -6.29 10.66
N THR A 136 -5.40 -6.62 10.26
CA THR A 136 -4.45 -7.41 11.07
C THR A 136 -4.05 -6.66 12.34
N ASN A 137 -3.92 -5.34 12.24
CA ASN A 137 -3.81 -4.38 13.33
C ASN A 137 -5.08 -3.54 13.37
N ALA A 138 -5.18 -2.63 14.32
CA ALA A 138 -6.22 -1.62 14.30
C ALA A 138 -5.58 -0.22 14.36
N GLU A 139 -5.91 0.62 13.39
CA GLU A 139 -5.55 2.02 13.36
C GLU A 139 -6.72 2.86 13.89
N LEU A 140 -6.45 3.68 14.90
CA LEU A 140 -7.38 4.65 15.44
C LEU A 140 -6.95 6.04 15.03
N ILE A 141 -7.81 6.73 14.30
CA ILE A 141 -7.56 8.08 13.78
C ILE A 141 -8.59 9.02 14.39
N LEU A 142 -8.13 9.94 15.22
CA LEU A 142 -8.97 10.98 15.81
C LEU A 142 -8.65 12.30 15.14
N GLY A 143 -9.64 12.93 14.55
CA GLY A 143 -9.52 14.26 13.94
C GLY A 143 -10.44 15.28 14.57
N ASN A 144 -9.97 16.52 14.63
CA ASN A 144 -10.73 17.68 15.10
C ASN A 144 -9.98 18.99 14.78
N ASP A 145 -10.68 19.98 14.25
CA ASP A 145 -10.26 21.38 14.13
C ASP A 145 -8.79 21.59 13.71
N GLY A 146 -8.39 20.98 12.59
CA GLY A 146 -7.04 21.08 12.02
C GLY A 146 -6.02 20.08 12.58
N ALA A 147 -6.37 19.26 13.56
CA ALA A 147 -5.47 18.28 14.16
C ALA A 147 -5.87 16.83 13.82
N ILE A 148 -4.89 15.95 13.71
CA ILE A 148 -5.08 14.50 13.57
C ILE A 148 -4.14 13.82 14.58
N TRP A 149 -4.71 12.85 15.29
CA TRP A 149 -3.96 11.91 16.13
C TRP A 149 -4.17 10.50 15.61
N LEU A 150 -3.08 9.77 15.48
CA LEU A 150 -3.11 8.39 15.01
C LEU A 150 -2.48 7.46 16.05
N ARG A 151 -3.13 6.33 16.29
CA ARG A 151 -2.67 5.27 17.19
C ARG A 151 -2.84 3.92 16.52
N ILE A 152 -1.83 3.06 16.65
CA ILE A 152 -1.92 1.66 16.21
C ILE A 152 -2.05 0.76 17.43
N ILE A 153 -2.90 -0.26 17.31
CA ILE A 153 -3.05 -1.34 18.28
C ILE A 153 -2.68 -2.65 17.58
N PHE A 154 -1.72 -3.37 18.13
CA PHE A 154 -1.21 -4.65 17.66
C PHE A 154 -1.92 -5.81 18.36
#